data_2d69fb0f876d91ed38a33080763c7d0c
#
_entry.id   2d69fb0f876d91ed38a33080763c7d0c
#
_cell.length_a   1.000
_cell.length_b   1.000
_cell.length_c   1.000
_cell.angle_alpha   90.00
_cell.angle_beta   90.00
_cell.angle_gamma   90.00
#
_symmetry.space_group_name_H-M   'P 1'
#
loop_
_entity.id
_entity.type
_entity.pdbx_description
1 polymer ?
#
loop_
_entity_poly.entity_id
_entity_poly.type
_entity_poly.pdbx_seq_one_letter_code
_entity_poly.pdbx_strand_id
1 'polypeptide(L)'
;METMTNLHISQHALEQWLYQMVNSKIEVFAPVHDGEKTDFRLLAFGDKVADDYVQTTQSAKRFVFPKAEKLFSYRKEGKDVTLQERDLNDFPEIVLWKVRPCDAAGFAPLTGIFNWDYKDNIYNARRDKITLVSFSCTRCDEYCFCTSVHGGPGNTEGSDIQVTELPDRSALVEILTPKGKSLIERFVQETTPADGIDKEIYLASRFSSCGKKPTTKSIRISNSTTS
;
A
#
# COMPACT_ATOMS: atom_id res chain seq x y z
N MET A 1 -0.53 -19.21 13.12
CA MET A 1 -0.99 -18.72 11.80
C MET A 1 -2.33 -18.05 12.05
N GLU A 2 -2.38 -16.72 12.10
CA GLU A 2 -3.67 -16.02 12.12
C GLU A 2 -4.36 -16.28 10.78
N THR A 3 -5.59 -16.75 10.86
CA THR A 3 -6.43 -16.98 9.68
C THR A 3 -6.64 -15.65 8.97
N MET A 4 -6.17 -15.54 7.71
CA MET A 4 -6.54 -14.43 6.84
C MET A 4 -8.07 -14.36 6.81
N THR A 5 -8.62 -13.21 7.14
CA THR A 5 -10.07 -13.02 7.13
C THR A 5 -10.42 -12.35 5.81
N ASN A 6 -11.17 -13.05 4.98
CA ASN A 6 -11.69 -12.51 3.72
C ASN A 6 -13.12 -12.03 3.96
N LEU A 7 -13.37 -10.78 3.61
CA LEU A 7 -14.67 -10.13 3.72
C LEU A 7 -15.17 -9.73 2.34
N HIS A 8 -16.48 -9.80 2.17
CA HIS A 8 -17.15 -9.21 1.03
C HIS A 8 -17.94 -7.98 1.48
N ILE A 9 -17.73 -6.86 0.80
CA ILE A 9 -18.40 -5.59 1.09
C ILE A 9 -19.06 -5.03 -0.17
N SER A 10 -20.21 -4.38 -0.01
CA SER A 10 -20.89 -3.70 -1.10
C SER A 10 -20.11 -2.47 -1.58
N GLN A 11 -20.39 -1.98 -2.79
CA GLN A 11 -19.86 -0.71 -3.28
C GLN A 11 -20.12 0.42 -2.28
N HIS A 12 -21.34 0.51 -1.77
CA HIS A 12 -21.72 1.54 -0.80
C HIS A 12 -20.89 1.47 0.48
N ALA A 13 -20.65 0.26 1.02
CA ALA A 13 -19.81 0.08 2.20
C ALA A 13 -18.36 0.47 1.94
N LEU A 14 -17.82 0.20 0.75
CA LEU A 14 -16.47 0.63 0.35
C LEU A 14 -16.35 2.17 0.28
N GLU A 15 -17.34 2.83 -0.30
CA GLU A 15 -17.40 4.29 -0.39
C GLU A 15 -17.57 4.92 1.01
N GLN A 16 -18.43 4.36 1.86
CA GLN A 16 -18.62 4.80 3.24
C GLN A 16 -17.34 4.61 4.08
N TRP A 17 -16.64 3.53 3.90
CA TRP A 17 -15.36 3.30 4.57
C TRP A 17 -14.36 4.43 4.27
N LEU A 18 -14.16 4.75 2.98
CA LEU A 18 -13.29 5.85 2.57
C LEU A 18 -13.77 7.20 3.15
N TYR A 19 -15.07 7.46 3.05
CA TYR A 19 -15.69 8.69 3.55
C TYR A 19 -15.46 8.87 5.06
N GLN A 20 -15.67 7.82 5.86
CA GLN A 20 -15.48 7.86 7.31
C GLN A 20 -14.02 8.11 7.70
N MET A 21 -13.07 7.48 6.98
CA MET A 21 -11.65 7.73 7.21
C MET A 21 -11.26 9.17 6.90
N VAL A 22 -11.70 9.74 5.77
CA VAL A 22 -11.42 11.13 5.37
C VAL A 22 -11.98 12.13 6.38
N ASN A 23 -13.13 11.83 7.00
CA ASN A 23 -13.73 12.68 8.04
C ASN A 23 -13.21 12.42 9.46
N SER A 24 -12.23 11.54 9.61
CA SER A 24 -11.58 11.25 10.89
C SER A 24 -10.31 12.09 11.10
N LYS A 25 -9.52 11.72 12.10
CA LYS A 25 -8.20 12.34 12.35
C LYS A 25 -7.07 11.68 11.55
N ILE A 26 -7.37 10.69 10.70
CA ILE A 26 -6.39 9.97 9.89
C ILE A 26 -6.13 10.77 8.62
N GLU A 27 -4.87 10.91 8.24
CA GLU A 27 -4.50 11.46 6.94
C GLU A 27 -4.64 10.37 5.87
N VAL A 28 -5.65 10.51 4.99
CA VAL A 28 -5.89 9.56 3.90
C VAL A 28 -5.31 10.11 2.61
N PHE A 29 -4.32 9.43 2.05
CA PHE A 29 -3.76 9.77 0.74
C PHE A 29 -4.21 8.74 -0.29
N ALA A 30 -4.69 9.23 -1.44
CA ALA A 30 -5.10 8.40 -2.56
C ALA A 30 -4.63 9.00 -3.89
N PRO A 31 -4.56 8.20 -4.96
CA PRO A 31 -4.26 8.71 -6.29
C PRO A 31 -5.39 9.62 -6.77
N VAL A 32 -5.03 10.82 -7.18
CA VAL A 32 -5.93 11.84 -7.71
C VAL A 32 -5.35 12.37 -9.02
N HIS A 33 -6.21 12.58 -10.02
CA HIS A 33 -5.81 13.19 -11.27
C HIS A 33 -5.55 14.70 -11.11
N ASP A 34 -4.46 15.16 -11.71
CA ASP A 34 -4.10 16.56 -11.87
C ASP A 34 -3.66 16.81 -13.31
N GLY A 35 -4.61 17.14 -14.15
CA GLY A 35 -4.41 17.15 -15.59
C GLY A 35 -4.05 15.75 -16.10
N GLU A 36 -2.89 15.65 -16.78
CA GLU A 36 -2.38 14.36 -17.31
C GLU A 36 -1.65 13.50 -16.27
N LYS A 37 -1.42 14.02 -15.08
CA LYS A 37 -0.67 13.32 -14.01
C LYS A 37 -1.61 12.73 -12.97
N THR A 38 -1.17 11.64 -12.39
CA THR A 38 -1.82 11.03 -11.24
C THR A 38 -0.82 10.90 -10.12
N ASP A 39 -1.15 11.42 -8.95
CA ASP A 39 -0.30 11.34 -7.76
C ASP A 39 -1.12 11.15 -6.49
N PHE A 40 -0.49 10.59 -5.46
CA PHE A 40 -1.09 10.52 -4.14
C PHE A 40 -1.24 11.92 -3.54
N ARG A 41 -2.45 12.29 -3.20
CA ARG A 41 -2.80 13.54 -2.51
C ARG A 41 -3.57 13.26 -1.24
N LEU A 42 -3.43 14.14 -0.25
CA LEU A 42 -4.30 14.12 0.92
C LEU A 42 -5.74 14.39 0.44
N LEU A 43 -6.63 13.46 0.75
CA LEU A 43 -8.03 13.58 0.36
C LEU A 43 -8.75 14.58 1.28
N ALA A 44 -9.52 15.45 0.66
CA ALA A 44 -10.52 16.28 1.30
C ALA A 44 -11.92 15.81 0.91
N PHE A 45 -12.93 16.31 1.63
CA PHE A 45 -14.32 16.03 1.30
C PHE A 45 -14.65 16.45 -0.16
N GLY A 46 -15.17 15.53 -0.93
CA GLY A 46 -15.55 15.75 -2.32
C GLY A 46 -14.47 15.45 -3.37
N ASP A 47 -13.24 15.12 -2.94
CA ASP A 47 -12.21 14.70 -3.87
C ASP A 47 -12.57 13.36 -4.54
N LYS A 48 -12.18 13.22 -5.81
CA LYS A 48 -12.37 11.99 -6.57
C LYS A 48 -11.08 11.21 -6.65
N VAL A 49 -11.12 9.99 -6.14
CA VAL A 49 -10.02 9.03 -6.31
C VAL A 49 -9.95 8.59 -7.77
N ALA A 50 -8.75 8.52 -8.32
CA ALA A 50 -8.52 8.01 -9.68
C ALA A 50 -8.73 6.48 -9.71
N ASP A 51 -9.70 6.03 -10.49
CA ASP A 51 -10.03 4.59 -10.62
C ASP A 51 -9.27 3.91 -11.76
N ASP A 52 -8.86 4.69 -12.76
CA ASP A 52 -8.31 4.19 -14.03
C ASP A 52 -6.78 4.34 -14.14
N TYR A 53 -6.09 4.81 -13.10
CA TYR A 53 -4.64 4.98 -13.14
C TYR A 53 -3.92 3.63 -13.17
N VAL A 54 -2.78 3.57 -13.83
CA VAL A 54 -1.85 2.41 -13.80
C VAL A 54 -0.66 2.71 -12.90
N GLN A 55 -0.05 3.87 -13.05
CA GLN A 55 1.09 4.32 -12.26
C GLN A 55 0.89 5.76 -11.79
N THR A 56 1.51 6.10 -10.67
CA THR A 56 1.61 7.48 -10.21
C THR A 56 2.93 8.09 -10.66
N THR A 57 2.96 9.41 -10.85
CA THR A 57 4.17 10.14 -11.25
C THR A 57 5.27 10.04 -10.19
N GLN A 58 4.88 9.97 -8.90
CA GLN A 58 5.80 9.80 -7.79
C GLN A 58 5.50 8.52 -7.04
N SER A 59 6.55 7.80 -6.63
CA SER A 59 6.40 6.57 -5.86
C SER A 59 5.74 6.81 -4.50
N ALA A 60 4.86 5.89 -4.09
CA ALA A 60 4.28 5.85 -2.76
C ALA A 60 5.34 5.73 -1.63
N LYS A 61 6.56 5.28 -1.92
CA LYS A 61 7.66 5.20 -0.96
C LYS A 61 8.07 6.55 -0.36
N ARG A 62 7.71 7.68 -1.02
CA ARG A 62 7.95 9.03 -0.49
C ARG A 62 7.33 9.27 0.89
N PHE A 63 6.28 8.52 1.25
CA PHE A 63 5.63 8.65 2.55
C PHE A 63 6.47 8.07 3.69
N VAL A 64 7.35 7.12 3.43
CA VAL A 64 8.28 6.56 4.42
C VAL A 64 9.70 7.11 4.25
N PHE A 65 10.06 7.53 3.02
CA PHE A 65 11.36 8.09 2.69
C PHE A 65 11.19 9.42 1.93
N PRO A 66 10.92 10.52 2.64
CA PRO A 66 10.74 11.84 2.05
C PRO A 66 12.06 12.40 1.52
N LYS A 67 11.98 13.32 0.53
CA LYS A 67 13.15 13.98 -0.07
C LYS A 67 13.95 14.84 0.92
N ALA A 68 13.30 15.33 1.96
CA ALA A 68 13.91 16.12 3.03
C ALA A 68 13.21 15.80 4.35
N GLU A 69 13.99 15.72 5.41
CA GLU A 69 13.51 15.39 6.74
C GLU A 69 14.23 16.18 7.81
N LYS A 70 13.47 16.69 8.78
CA LYS A 70 14.01 17.31 9.99
C LYS A 70 14.41 16.21 10.95
N LEU A 71 15.72 16.04 11.20
CA LEU A 71 16.26 15.06 12.14
C LEU A 71 16.25 15.59 13.58
N PHE A 72 16.68 16.85 13.76
CA PHE A 72 16.71 17.53 15.04
C PHE A 72 16.55 19.05 14.86
N SER A 73 16.32 19.76 15.95
CA SER A 73 16.42 21.20 16.03
C SER A 73 17.45 21.56 17.09
N TYR A 74 18.02 22.76 17.00
CA TYR A 74 18.86 23.27 18.07
C TYR A 74 18.49 24.72 18.42
N ARG A 75 18.68 25.05 19.66
CA ARG A 75 18.56 26.42 20.17
C ARG A 75 19.91 26.88 20.70
N LYS A 76 20.35 28.05 20.27
CA LYS A 76 21.62 28.66 20.73
C LYS A 76 21.32 29.89 21.57
N GLU A 77 21.81 29.90 22.81
CA GLU A 77 21.73 31.03 23.73
C GLU A 77 23.15 31.39 24.18
N GLY A 78 23.69 32.47 23.62
CA GLY A 78 25.10 32.84 23.85
C GLY A 78 26.08 31.75 23.37
N LYS A 79 26.76 31.11 24.31
CA LYS A 79 27.70 29.99 24.03
C LYS A 79 27.04 28.61 24.20
N ASP A 80 25.86 28.57 24.81
CA ASP A 80 25.16 27.31 25.08
C ASP A 80 24.35 26.86 23.88
N VAL A 81 24.39 25.57 23.58
CA VAL A 81 23.64 24.95 22.51
C VAL A 81 22.84 23.79 23.10
N THR A 82 21.53 23.87 22.98
CA THR A 82 20.60 22.80 23.37
C THR A 82 20.09 22.12 22.12
N LEU A 83 20.32 20.80 22.00
CA LEU A 83 19.78 19.94 20.95
C LEU A 83 18.41 19.43 21.38
N GLN A 84 17.48 19.46 20.45
CA GLN A 84 16.15 18.84 20.60
C GLN A 84 15.96 17.83 19.48
N GLU A 85 15.94 16.56 19.84
CA GLU A 85 15.63 15.47 18.93
C GLU A 85 14.16 15.52 18.51
N ARG A 86 13.85 14.87 17.41
CA ARG A 86 12.47 14.73 16.94
C ARG A 86 11.72 13.78 17.87
N ASP A 87 10.50 14.15 18.28
CA ASP A 87 9.59 13.20 18.91
C ASP A 87 9.06 12.19 17.85
N LEU A 88 9.38 10.92 18.07
CA LEU A 88 8.96 9.84 17.17
C LEU A 88 7.45 9.54 17.26
N ASN A 89 6.76 10.03 18.30
CA ASN A 89 5.32 9.88 18.45
C ASN A 89 4.52 10.90 17.63
N ASP A 90 5.16 11.99 17.16
CA ASP A 90 4.52 13.07 16.41
C ASP A 90 4.18 12.71 14.95
N PHE A 91 4.48 11.49 14.50
CA PHE A 91 4.08 11.08 13.16
C PHE A 91 2.55 10.88 13.10
N PRO A 92 1.88 11.50 12.11
CA PRO A 92 0.44 11.30 11.92
C PRO A 92 0.14 9.86 11.52
N GLU A 93 -1.05 9.40 11.86
CA GLU A 93 -1.60 8.16 11.33
C GLU A 93 -2.01 8.39 9.87
N ILE A 94 -1.43 7.61 8.96
CA ILE A 94 -1.63 7.75 7.51
C ILE A 94 -2.22 6.46 6.95
N VAL A 95 -3.22 6.60 6.10
CA VAL A 95 -3.69 5.52 5.23
C VAL A 95 -3.32 5.87 3.79
N LEU A 96 -2.55 4.98 3.15
CA LEU A 96 -2.34 5.03 1.71
C LEU A 96 -3.42 4.17 1.05
N TRP A 97 -4.41 4.82 0.51
CA TRP A 97 -5.56 4.20 -0.14
C TRP A 97 -5.32 3.95 -1.62
N LYS A 98 -5.71 2.78 -2.08
CA LYS A 98 -5.64 2.38 -3.50
C LYS A 98 -4.21 2.31 -4.03
N VAL A 99 -3.25 1.83 -3.20
CA VAL A 99 -1.87 1.57 -3.62
C VAL A 99 -1.85 0.40 -4.62
N ARG A 100 -0.94 0.42 -5.59
CA ARG A 100 -0.75 -0.74 -6.46
C ARG A 100 0.01 -1.86 -5.72
N PRO A 101 -0.31 -3.14 -5.98
CA PRO A 101 0.35 -4.27 -5.34
C PRO A 101 1.88 -4.25 -5.48
N CYS A 102 2.40 -3.86 -6.64
CA CYS A 102 3.84 -3.74 -6.87
C CYS A 102 4.49 -2.60 -6.06
N ASP A 103 3.76 -1.49 -5.82
CA ASP A 103 4.23 -0.42 -4.95
C ASP A 103 4.24 -0.87 -3.49
N ALA A 104 3.18 -1.56 -3.03
CA ALA A 104 3.09 -2.11 -1.69
C ALA A 104 4.23 -3.11 -1.41
N ALA A 105 4.48 -4.06 -2.31
CA ALA A 105 5.58 -5.01 -2.22
C ALA A 105 6.95 -4.31 -2.12
N GLY A 106 7.10 -3.16 -2.76
CA GLY A 106 8.34 -2.38 -2.73
C GLY A 106 8.68 -1.74 -1.37
N PHE A 107 7.78 -1.77 -0.38
CA PHE A 107 8.09 -1.27 0.98
C PHE A 107 8.95 -2.26 1.77
N ALA A 108 8.81 -3.56 1.56
CA ALA A 108 9.58 -4.57 2.27
C ALA A 108 11.10 -4.47 2.02
N PRO A 109 11.60 -4.43 0.76
CA PRO A 109 13.02 -4.21 0.49
C PRO A 109 13.54 -2.89 1.05
N LEU A 110 12.74 -1.81 0.98
CA LEU A 110 13.12 -0.52 1.52
C LEU A 110 13.29 -0.60 3.04
N THR A 111 12.35 -1.24 3.74
CA THR A 111 12.44 -1.47 5.19
C THR A 111 13.67 -2.31 5.55
N GLY A 112 14.02 -3.29 4.71
CA GLY A 112 15.25 -4.09 4.87
C GLY A 112 16.50 -3.22 4.86
N ILE A 113 16.61 -2.26 3.95
CA ILE A 113 17.75 -1.34 3.86
C ILE A 113 17.89 -0.49 5.13
N PHE A 114 16.79 0.09 5.64
CA PHE A 114 16.78 0.92 6.84
C PHE A 114 16.97 0.15 8.16
N ASN A 115 17.02 -1.17 8.10
CA ASN A 115 17.21 -2.05 9.26
C ASN A 115 18.37 -3.03 9.09
N TRP A 116 19.25 -2.83 8.09
CA TRP A 116 20.35 -3.74 7.79
C TRP A 116 21.41 -3.71 8.88
N ASP A 117 22.27 -2.68 8.86
CA ASP A 117 23.38 -2.54 9.81
C ASP A 117 22.95 -1.80 11.09
N TYR A 118 22.05 -0.86 10.94
CA TYR A 118 21.53 -0.02 12.00
C TYR A 118 20.03 0.17 11.84
N LYS A 119 19.30 0.15 12.95
CA LYS A 119 17.85 0.40 12.93
C LYS A 119 17.59 1.90 12.88
N ASP A 120 17.08 2.38 11.77
CA ASP A 120 16.62 3.76 11.64
C ASP A 120 15.28 3.95 12.36
N ASN A 121 15.35 4.53 13.56
CA ASN A 121 14.18 4.74 14.41
C ASN A 121 13.18 5.73 13.81
N ILE A 122 13.64 6.73 13.05
CA ILE A 122 12.79 7.73 12.41
C ILE A 122 12.00 7.08 11.26
N TYR A 123 12.69 6.32 10.42
CA TYR A 123 12.04 5.55 9.36
C TYR A 123 11.00 4.57 9.93
N ASN A 124 11.39 3.79 10.94
CA ASN A 124 10.52 2.77 11.54
C ASN A 124 9.28 3.40 12.19
N ALA A 125 9.45 4.45 13.00
CA ALA A 125 8.35 5.15 13.64
C ALA A 125 7.34 5.69 12.60
N ARG A 126 7.82 6.24 11.49
CA ARG A 126 6.95 6.69 10.39
C ARG A 126 6.27 5.51 9.70
N ARG A 127 7.01 4.44 9.37
CA ARG A 127 6.44 3.25 8.72
C ARG A 127 5.35 2.59 9.56
N ASP A 128 5.50 2.61 10.87
CA ASP A 128 4.52 2.05 11.80
C ASP A 128 3.20 2.82 11.81
N LYS A 129 3.22 4.11 11.50
CA LYS A 129 2.02 4.95 11.39
C LYS A 129 1.31 4.86 10.04
N ILE A 130 1.90 4.17 9.05
CA ILE A 130 1.31 4.07 7.71
C ILE A 130 0.65 2.71 7.54
N THR A 131 -0.64 2.73 7.17
CA THR A 131 -1.41 1.55 6.76
C THR A 131 -1.56 1.54 5.25
N LEU A 132 -1.20 0.43 4.61
CA LEU A 132 -1.26 0.25 3.16
C LEU A 132 -2.52 -0.53 2.78
N VAL A 133 -3.46 0.15 2.12
CA VAL A 133 -4.63 -0.46 1.50
C VAL A 133 -4.38 -0.55 0.00
N SER A 134 -3.97 -1.74 -0.46
CA SER A 134 -3.70 -1.96 -1.87
C SER A 134 -4.94 -2.44 -2.62
N PHE A 135 -5.00 -2.12 -3.91
CA PHE A 135 -6.08 -2.53 -4.80
C PHE A 135 -5.51 -3.37 -5.94
N SER A 136 -6.14 -4.50 -6.20
CA SER A 136 -5.76 -5.37 -7.30
C SER A 136 -5.77 -4.63 -8.63
N CYS A 137 -4.77 -4.89 -9.47
CA CYS A 137 -4.69 -4.27 -10.79
C CYS A 137 -5.64 -4.95 -11.75
N THR A 138 -6.45 -4.15 -12.45
CA THR A 138 -7.31 -4.61 -13.56
C THR A 138 -6.79 -4.15 -14.93
N ARG A 139 -5.75 -3.31 -14.93
CA ARG A 139 -5.10 -2.77 -16.13
C ARG A 139 -3.59 -2.81 -15.99
N CYS A 140 -2.90 -2.83 -17.10
CA CYS A 140 -1.44 -2.71 -17.17
C CYS A 140 -1.03 -1.82 -18.34
N ASP A 141 0.22 -1.40 -18.35
CA ASP A 141 0.89 -0.71 -19.45
C ASP A 141 2.17 -1.46 -19.87
N GLU A 142 2.91 -0.88 -20.79
CA GLU A 142 4.18 -1.43 -21.29
C GLU A 142 5.29 -1.46 -20.24
N TYR A 143 5.18 -0.66 -19.16
CA TYR A 143 6.16 -0.56 -18.08
C TYR A 143 5.88 -1.54 -16.94
N CYS A 144 4.74 -2.21 -16.95
CA CYS A 144 4.39 -3.20 -15.93
C CYS A 144 5.32 -4.42 -15.99
N PHE A 145 6.01 -4.74 -14.90
CA PHE A 145 6.94 -5.88 -14.80
C PHE A 145 6.79 -6.73 -13.53
N CYS A 146 5.70 -6.54 -12.76
CA CYS A 146 5.50 -7.24 -11.48
C CYS A 146 5.61 -8.76 -11.62
N THR A 147 5.11 -9.35 -12.71
CA THR A 147 5.21 -10.79 -12.99
C THR A 147 6.63 -11.28 -13.23
N SER A 148 7.55 -10.38 -13.62
CA SER A 148 8.98 -10.73 -13.82
C SER A 148 9.76 -10.80 -12.50
N VAL A 149 9.20 -10.26 -11.42
CA VAL A 149 9.77 -10.27 -10.06
C VAL A 149 8.92 -11.07 -9.07
N HIS A 150 8.25 -12.10 -9.56
CA HIS A 150 7.40 -13.02 -8.78
C HIS A 150 6.19 -12.37 -8.10
N GLY A 151 5.81 -11.16 -8.51
CA GLY A 151 4.58 -10.51 -8.10
C GLY A 151 3.43 -10.79 -9.07
N GLY A 152 2.35 -10.02 -8.92
CA GLY A 152 1.16 -10.15 -9.77
C GLY A 152 0.15 -9.05 -9.49
N PRO A 153 -0.95 -9.01 -10.27
CA PRO A 153 -1.99 -8.00 -10.15
C PRO A 153 -2.72 -8.02 -8.80
N GLY A 154 -2.78 -9.17 -8.15
CA GLY A 154 -3.40 -9.37 -6.83
C GLY A 154 -2.41 -9.74 -5.74
N ASN A 155 -1.11 -9.41 -5.91
CA ASN A 155 -0.09 -9.68 -4.89
C ASN A 155 -0.43 -8.94 -3.59
N THR A 156 -0.38 -9.67 -2.47
CA THR A 156 -0.69 -9.14 -1.14
C THR A 156 0.53 -8.67 -0.36
N GLU A 157 1.74 -8.97 -0.87
CA GLU A 157 2.99 -8.63 -0.19
C GLU A 157 3.11 -7.14 0.12
N GLY A 158 3.50 -6.81 1.34
CA GLY A 158 3.69 -5.44 1.81
C GLY A 158 2.41 -4.68 2.15
N SER A 159 1.24 -5.23 1.81
CA SER A 159 -0.07 -4.63 2.11
C SER A 159 -0.55 -4.98 3.52
N ASP A 160 -1.28 -4.06 4.14
CA ASP A 160 -2.01 -4.33 5.38
C ASP A 160 -3.43 -4.84 5.08
N ILE A 161 -4.01 -4.35 3.97
CA ILE A 161 -5.29 -4.78 3.43
C ILE A 161 -5.16 -4.83 1.90
N GLN A 162 -5.69 -5.89 1.29
CA GLN A 162 -5.84 -6.00 -0.16
C GLN A 162 -7.32 -5.94 -0.53
N VAL A 163 -7.68 -5.04 -1.44
CA VAL A 163 -9.02 -4.88 -1.98
C VAL A 163 -9.04 -5.33 -3.45
N THR A 164 -9.97 -6.18 -3.79
CA THR A 164 -10.23 -6.56 -5.18
C THR A 164 -11.65 -6.17 -5.55
N GLU A 165 -11.79 -5.13 -6.37
CA GLU A 165 -13.09 -4.67 -6.88
C GLU A 165 -13.66 -5.70 -7.88
N LEU A 166 -14.91 -6.09 -7.70
CA LEU A 166 -15.61 -7.09 -8.51
C LEU A 166 -16.45 -6.42 -9.62
N PRO A 167 -16.96 -7.19 -10.61
CA PRO A 167 -17.72 -6.63 -11.74
C PRO A 167 -19.00 -5.91 -11.34
N ASP A 168 -19.63 -6.33 -10.25
CA ASP A 168 -20.84 -5.71 -9.68
C ASP A 168 -20.53 -4.51 -8.78
N ARG A 169 -19.25 -4.05 -8.78
CA ARG A 169 -18.69 -2.98 -7.95
C ARG A 169 -18.63 -3.29 -6.45
N SER A 170 -18.99 -4.48 -6.03
CA SER A 170 -18.65 -4.95 -4.69
C SER A 170 -17.14 -5.22 -4.57
N ALA A 171 -16.64 -5.52 -3.38
CA ALA A 171 -15.22 -5.76 -3.19
C ALA A 171 -14.97 -6.96 -2.27
N LEU A 172 -13.97 -7.75 -2.66
CA LEU A 172 -13.31 -8.70 -1.79
C LEU A 172 -12.22 -7.96 -1.02
N VAL A 173 -12.25 -8.05 0.30
CA VAL A 173 -11.28 -7.42 1.21
C VAL A 173 -10.54 -8.49 1.99
N GLU A 174 -9.24 -8.56 1.79
CA GLU A 174 -8.34 -9.49 2.47
C GLU A 174 -7.59 -8.73 3.57
N ILE A 175 -7.77 -9.14 4.82
CA ILE A 175 -7.08 -8.55 5.98
C ILE A 175 -5.79 -9.32 6.20
N LEU A 176 -4.65 -8.64 6.07
CA LEU A 176 -3.33 -9.25 6.01
C LEU A 176 -2.49 -9.02 7.27
N THR A 177 -2.77 -7.94 8.00
CA THR A 177 -2.01 -7.57 9.21
C THR A 177 -2.93 -7.12 10.35
N PRO A 178 -2.43 -7.10 11.61
CA PRO A 178 -3.17 -6.53 12.73
C PRO A 178 -3.54 -5.05 12.53
N LYS A 179 -2.71 -4.26 11.83
CA LYS A 179 -3.02 -2.87 11.46
C LYS A 179 -4.23 -2.81 10.54
N GLY A 180 -4.26 -3.65 9.51
CA GLY A 180 -5.39 -3.76 8.60
C GLY A 180 -6.67 -4.16 9.34
N LYS A 181 -6.58 -5.12 10.25
CA LYS A 181 -7.71 -5.55 11.08
C LYS A 181 -8.27 -4.39 11.92
N SER A 182 -7.40 -3.66 12.62
CA SER A 182 -7.80 -2.50 13.41
C SER A 182 -8.49 -1.41 12.55
N LEU A 183 -8.01 -1.18 11.32
CA LEU A 183 -8.61 -0.21 10.43
C LEU A 183 -10.04 -0.62 10.00
N ILE A 184 -10.25 -1.90 9.68
CA ILE A 184 -11.57 -2.44 9.34
C ILE A 184 -12.53 -2.32 10.52
N GLU A 185 -12.12 -2.76 11.72
CA GLU A 185 -12.94 -2.71 12.92
C GLU A 185 -13.38 -1.29 13.30
N ARG A 186 -12.57 -0.28 12.98
CA ARG A 186 -12.87 1.12 13.26
C ARG A 186 -13.88 1.75 12.30
N PHE A 187 -13.90 1.34 11.04
CA PHE A 187 -14.59 2.07 9.98
C PHE A 187 -15.56 1.26 9.13
N VAL A 188 -15.52 -0.07 9.17
CA VAL A 188 -16.41 -0.90 8.35
C VAL A 188 -17.42 -1.60 9.26
N GLN A 189 -18.70 -1.26 9.08
CA GLN A 189 -19.78 -1.79 9.92
C GLN A 189 -20.50 -2.97 9.28
N GLU A 190 -20.60 -2.97 7.95
CA GLU A 190 -21.34 -3.99 7.19
C GLU A 190 -20.37 -4.86 6.41
N THR A 191 -20.18 -6.08 6.86
CA THR A 191 -19.35 -7.08 6.18
C THR A 191 -20.07 -8.41 6.12
N THR A 192 -19.85 -9.15 5.04
CA THR A 192 -20.25 -10.55 4.93
C THR A 192 -19.01 -11.42 4.68
N PRO A 193 -19.01 -12.69 5.09
CA PRO A 193 -17.94 -13.61 4.70
C PRO A 193 -17.81 -13.69 3.18
N ALA A 194 -16.60 -13.78 2.66
CA ALA A 194 -16.34 -13.85 1.23
C ALA A 194 -16.32 -15.30 0.75
N ASP A 195 -17.42 -16.01 0.93
CA ASP A 195 -17.55 -17.40 0.51
C ASP A 195 -17.74 -17.53 -1.01
N GLY A 196 -16.94 -18.40 -1.63
CA GLY A 196 -17.09 -18.74 -3.06
C GLY A 196 -16.51 -17.73 -4.05
N ILE A 197 -15.83 -16.69 -3.62
CA ILE A 197 -15.16 -15.73 -4.51
C ILE A 197 -13.72 -16.21 -4.76
N ASP A 198 -13.44 -16.63 -6.00
CA ASP A 198 -12.08 -16.99 -6.44
C ASP A 198 -11.40 -15.77 -7.08
N LYS A 199 -10.59 -15.08 -6.28
CA LYS A 199 -9.81 -13.91 -6.68
C LYS A 199 -8.88 -14.21 -7.84
N GLU A 200 -8.21 -15.35 -7.82
CA GLU A 200 -7.20 -15.71 -8.83
C GLU A 200 -7.86 -15.93 -10.20
N ILE A 201 -9.00 -16.64 -10.23
CA ILE A 201 -9.78 -16.83 -11.47
C ILE A 201 -10.26 -15.48 -12.00
N TYR A 202 -10.79 -14.62 -11.13
CA TYR A 202 -11.27 -13.30 -11.53
C TYR A 202 -10.14 -12.44 -12.13
N LEU A 203 -8.99 -12.35 -11.45
CA LEU A 203 -7.87 -11.57 -11.93
C LEU A 203 -7.25 -12.14 -13.21
N ALA A 204 -7.16 -13.46 -13.34
CA ALA A 204 -6.66 -14.12 -14.55
C ALA A 204 -7.52 -13.76 -15.76
N SER A 205 -8.85 -13.70 -15.62
CA SER A 205 -9.77 -13.34 -16.70
C SER A 205 -9.59 -11.89 -17.18
N ARG A 206 -9.21 -10.97 -16.29
CA ARG A 206 -8.99 -9.55 -16.60
C ARG A 206 -7.58 -9.28 -17.14
N PHE A 207 -6.59 -10.01 -16.65
CA PHE A 207 -5.19 -9.81 -17.00
C PHE A 207 -4.74 -10.52 -18.28
N SER A 208 -5.57 -11.38 -18.85
CA SER A 208 -5.27 -12.07 -20.12
C SER A 208 -5.02 -11.11 -21.29
N SER A 209 -5.53 -9.88 -21.21
CA SER A 209 -5.29 -8.81 -22.20
C SER A 209 -3.94 -8.10 -22.07
N CYS A 210 -3.19 -8.31 -20.99
CA CYS A 210 -1.90 -7.68 -20.73
C CYS A 210 -0.72 -8.31 -21.48
N GLY A 211 -0.87 -8.87 -22.63
CA GLY A 211 0.16 -9.26 -23.64
C GLY A 211 1.52 -9.86 -23.19
N LYS A 212 1.85 -9.78 -21.91
CA LYS A 212 3.08 -10.33 -21.32
C LYS A 212 2.74 -11.66 -20.66
N LYS A 213 2.84 -12.75 -21.44
CA LYS A 213 2.89 -14.10 -20.86
C LYS A 213 4.04 -14.13 -19.82
N PRO A 214 3.83 -14.72 -18.62
CA PRO A 214 4.91 -14.94 -17.70
C PRO A 214 6.01 -15.75 -18.45
N THR A 215 7.18 -15.15 -18.59
CA THR A 215 8.35 -15.88 -19.10
C THR A 215 8.76 -16.86 -18.02
N THR A 216 8.27 -18.09 -18.11
CA THR A 216 8.80 -19.24 -17.39
C THR A 216 10.22 -19.54 -17.90
N LYS A 217 11.17 -18.70 -17.56
CA LYS A 217 12.58 -19.09 -17.53
C LYS A 217 12.85 -19.66 -16.14
N SER A 218 12.73 -20.99 -16.04
CA SER A 218 13.31 -21.72 -14.91
C SER A 218 14.80 -21.42 -14.88
N ILE A 219 15.23 -20.61 -13.92
CA ILE A 219 16.65 -20.51 -13.57
C ILE A 219 16.98 -21.82 -12.86
N ARG A 220 17.56 -22.77 -13.60
CA ARG A 220 18.20 -23.92 -12.99
C ARG A 220 19.45 -23.41 -12.27
N ILE A 221 19.37 -23.32 -10.96
CA ILE A 221 20.56 -23.19 -10.12
C ILE A 221 21.23 -24.56 -10.17
N SER A 222 22.31 -24.68 -10.93
CA SER A 222 23.18 -25.85 -10.90
C SER A 222 23.96 -25.80 -9.59
N ASN A 223 23.56 -26.62 -8.62
CA ASN A 223 24.41 -26.93 -7.49
C ASN A 223 25.61 -27.72 -7.99
N SER A 224 26.73 -27.07 -8.17
CA SER A 224 28.04 -27.77 -8.32
C SER A 224 28.52 -28.13 -6.91
N THR A 225 28.16 -29.31 -6.46
CA THR A 225 28.90 -30.00 -5.40
C THR A 225 30.24 -30.42 -5.96
N THR A 226 31.30 -29.75 -5.58
CA THR A 226 32.67 -30.23 -5.73
C THR A 226 33.03 -31.05 -4.50
N SER A 227 33.38 -32.27 -4.78
CA SER A 227 34.04 -33.26 -3.89
C SER A 227 35.37 -32.73 -3.36
#